data_78a94418cc78191f3a52c2a192cb37b4
#
_entry.id   78a94418cc78191f3a52c2a192cb37b4
#
_cell.length_a   1.000
_cell.length_b   1.000
_cell.length_c   1.000
_cell.angle_alpha   90.00
_cell.angle_beta   90.00
_cell.angle_gamma   90.00
#
_symmetry.space_group_name_H-M   'P 1'
#
loop_
_entity.id
_entity.type
_entity.pdbx_description
1 polymer ?
#
loop_
_entity_poly.entity_id
_entity_poly.type
_entity_poly.pdbx_seq_one_letter_code
_entity_poly.pdbx_strand_id
1 'polypeptide(L)'
;MSEFQIDKIGLKVGLEIHQQLAVKKKLFCNCPSVESEEYPIQFFRKLRVSKSELGEFDPTAIFERSKSKTIVYNANPESSCLVEQDEEPPHEVNENAKNVVLTIAFALKSIIFNEIHVMRKLVIDGSNTSGFQRTMLVSQGGYLDVDGKRIGVQSVSLEEDAAKILGETADTREYALDRLGIPLIEIALEPVSGKPEEVRKIALALGRLLRATKKVERGLGTIRQDVNVSIQGGNVVEIKGVQKLDQLEKIIEYEARRQHGLVIISSKLNNMTLDRIAKEGDVKNVTEIFRNCKSTVIQKALKEGAVVKAIRIKNFSGMFGFEPYQGIRLGKQIGELVRFFGLGGVFHSDELPNYGIEEIEIKEIKKTLELEQNDAFLVLAGEMKKVEPAIESIIKRIEDAKVGVPAETRMATSDGETIYLRPRPGASRMYPETDIPPIIVTETELVDAQKMIPKSWEETISELENTYDLNPQLAVQVFDSNYSDLFEIICQDKNLSPNFVASVLCSTITNLERQGLDSKLLKSSEILRAFNLLSNGEIAKESIEIIFSNIMSGKTHSIDEIIKNASISKMDLIELESVLDDLIEANINIVHEQRERSIGPLMGIAMKTMRGKADGQIINQILEKKIREKLD
;
A
#
# COMPACT_ATOMS: atom_id res chain seq x y z
N MET A 1 17.85 -24.06 -18.21
CA MET A 1 16.70 -23.15 -18.18
C MET A 1 17.10 -21.89 -18.94
N SER A 2 16.30 -21.43 -19.90
CA SER A 2 16.57 -20.15 -20.56
C SER A 2 16.41 -19.02 -19.54
N GLU A 3 17.35 -18.09 -19.56
CA GLU A 3 17.30 -16.89 -18.71
C GLU A 3 16.03 -16.10 -19.03
N PHE A 4 15.30 -15.66 -18.00
CA PHE A 4 14.09 -14.86 -18.17
C PHE A 4 14.46 -13.49 -18.76
N GLN A 5 13.93 -13.15 -19.94
CA GLN A 5 14.20 -11.90 -20.63
C GLN A 5 12.90 -11.11 -20.79
N ILE A 6 12.70 -10.13 -19.91
CA ILE A 6 11.45 -9.34 -19.81
C ILE A 6 11.12 -8.59 -21.13
N ASP A 7 12.15 -8.15 -21.85
CA ASP A 7 11.99 -7.42 -23.11
C ASP A 7 11.41 -8.28 -24.26
N LYS A 8 11.42 -9.62 -24.12
CA LYS A 8 10.99 -10.55 -25.18
C LYS A 8 9.58 -11.14 -24.97
N ILE A 9 8.94 -10.84 -23.86
CA ILE A 9 7.65 -11.45 -23.51
C ILE A 9 6.45 -10.59 -23.86
N GLY A 10 6.65 -9.41 -24.50
CA GLY A 10 5.55 -8.51 -24.86
C GLY A 10 4.82 -7.94 -23.66
N LEU A 11 5.57 -7.53 -22.63
CA LEU A 11 5.04 -6.92 -21.41
C LEU A 11 4.22 -5.68 -21.72
N LYS A 12 3.00 -5.61 -21.14
CA LYS A 12 2.14 -4.42 -21.10
C LYS A 12 1.67 -4.20 -19.68
N VAL A 13 1.74 -2.95 -19.22
CA VAL A 13 1.37 -2.55 -17.86
C VAL A 13 0.40 -1.38 -17.92
N GLY A 14 -0.81 -1.55 -17.38
CA GLY A 14 -1.75 -0.49 -17.09
C GLY A 14 -1.59 -0.03 -15.64
N LEU A 15 -1.71 1.26 -15.40
CA LEU A 15 -1.70 1.86 -14.07
C LEU A 15 -3.04 2.51 -13.78
N GLU A 16 -3.62 2.20 -12.62
CA GLU A 16 -4.76 2.90 -12.04
C GLU A 16 -4.31 3.50 -10.72
N ILE A 17 -4.37 4.82 -10.60
CA ILE A 17 -3.95 5.53 -9.40
C ILE A 17 -5.18 6.11 -8.71
N HIS A 18 -5.35 5.75 -7.45
CA HIS A 18 -6.39 6.25 -6.56
C HIS A 18 -5.76 7.19 -5.56
N GLN A 19 -6.25 8.43 -5.47
CA GLN A 19 -5.73 9.44 -4.57
C GLN A 19 -6.86 10.13 -3.82
N GLN A 20 -6.77 10.20 -2.48
CA GLN A 20 -7.69 10.96 -1.66
C GLN A 20 -7.53 12.46 -1.91
N LEU A 21 -8.65 13.18 -1.99
CA LEU A 21 -8.67 14.63 -2.16
C LEU A 21 -8.63 15.33 -0.81
N ALA A 22 -7.86 16.41 -0.72
CA ALA A 22 -7.77 17.26 0.47
C ALA A 22 -8.97 18.21 0.57
N VAL A 23 -10.13 17.65 0.86
CA VAL A 23 -11.38 18.37 1.05
C VAL A 23 -11.97 18.11 2.44
N LYS A 24 -12.66 19.11 2.99
CA LYS A 24 -13.12 19.06 4.39
C LYS A 24 -14.27 18.09 4.65
N LYS A 25 -15.05 17.76 3.65
CA LYS A 25 -16.25 16.94 3.74
C LYS A 25 -16.19 15.75 2.81
N LYS A 26 -16.88 14.68 3.17
CA LYS A 26 -17.07 13.50 2.35
C LYS A 26 -17.84 13.79 1.06
N LEU A 27 -17.87 12.81 0.14
CA LEU A 27 -18.37 13.01 -1.22
C LEU A 27 -19.88 13.21 -1.28
N PHE A 28 -20.66 12.45 -0.51
CA PHE A 28 -22.12 12.46 -0.55
C PHE A 28 -22.77 12.66 0.83
N CYS A 29 -22.04 13.27 1.77
CA CYS A 29 -22.58 13.70 3.05
C CYS A 29 -21.79 14.87 3.62
N ASN A 30 -22.23 15.40 4.77
CA ASN A 30 -21.59 16.53 5.44
C ASN A 30 -20.55 16.12 6.49
N CYS A 31 -20.30 14.83 6.67
CA CYS A 31 -19.28 14.35 7.60
C CYS A 31 -17.89 14.83 7.23
N PRO A 32 -17.02 15.12 8.20
CA PRO A 32 -15.65 15.52 7.93
C PRO A 32 -14.84 14.35 7.33
N SER A 33 -13.93 14.68 6.42
CA SER A 33 -12.98 13.73 5.83
C SER A 33 -11.81 13.48 6.79
N VAL A 34 -12.07 12.83 7.93
CA VAL A 34 -11.06 12.54 8.96
C VAL A 34 -11.19 11.10 9.46
N GLU A 35 -10.07 10.51 9.84
CA GLU A 35 -10.04 9.21 10.53
C GLU A 35 -10.26 9.42 12.04
N SER A 36 -10.95 8.48 12.68
CA SER A 36 -11.25 8.48 14.11
C SER A 36 -10.34 7.51 14.87
N GLU A 37 -10.10 7.81 16.16
CA GLU A 37 -9.33 6.92 17.05
C GLU A 37 -10.25 5.93 17.78
N GLU A 38 -11.53 6.28 17.99
CA GLU A 38 -12.52 5.50 18.71
C GLU A 38 -13.78 5.26 17.88
N TYR A 39 -14.43 4.13 18.10
CA TYR A 39 -15.65 3.72 17.38
C TYR A 39 -16.72 3.24 18.37
N PRO A 40 -17.55 4.14 18.92
CA PRO A 40 -18.55 3.80 19.94
C PRO A 40 -19.74 3.01 19.39
N ILE A 41 -19.95 2.99 18.08
CA ILE A 41 -21.05 2.29 17.42
C ILE A 41 -20.52 1.07 16.68
N GLN A 42 -21.17 -0.09 16.86
CA GLN A 42 -20.85 -1.31 16.13
C GLN A 42 -22.11 -2.00 15.66
N PHE A 43 -22.12 -2.48 14.41
CA PHE A 43 -23.19 -3.30 13.85
C PHE A 43 -22.67 -4.37 12.90
N PHE A 44 -23.51 -5.36 12.56
CA PHE A 44 -23.11 -6.56 11.85
C PHE A 44 -23.95 -6.77 10.58
N ARG A 45 -23.30 -7.20 9.51
CA ARG A 45 -23.98 -7.60 8.27
C ARG A 45 -23.37 -8.89 7.71
N LYS A 46 -24.16 -9.61 6.89
CA LYS A 46 -23.68 -10.73 6.09
C LYS A 46 -23.74 -10.39 4.62
N LEU A 47 -22.70 -10.73 3.88
CA LEU A 47 -22.66 -10.53 2.44
C LEU A 47 -23.75 -11.34 1.75
N ARG A 48 -24.46 -10.69 0.84
CA ARG A 48 -25.44 -11.31 -0.05
C ARG A 48 -24.99 -11.12 -1.49
N VAL A 49 -25.08 -12.19 -2.28
CA VAL A 49 -24.84 -12.08 -3.72
C VAL A 49 -26.15 -11.66 -4.37
N SER A 50 -26.15 -10.51 -5.02
CA SER A 50 -27.22 -10.06 -5.90
C SER A 50 -26.91 -10.38 -7.35
N LYS A 51 -27.94 -10.62 -8.15
CA LYS A 51 -27.80 -10.72 -9.59
C LYS A 51 -27.58 -9.34 -10.18
N SER A 52 -26.76 -9.26 -11.24
CA SER A 52 -26.67 -8.07 -12.06
C SER A 52 -28.01 -7.83 -12.80
N GLU A 53 -28.18 -6.66 -13.43
CA GLU A 53 -29.33 -6.37 -14.28
C GLU A 53 -29.47 -7.35 -15.47
N LEU A 54 -28.36 -7.97 -15.88
CA LEU A 54 -28.36 -9.03 -16.91
C LEU A 54 -28.77 -10.41 -16.37
N GLY A 55 -29.10 -10.52 -15.08
CA GLY A 55 -29.52 -11.75 -14.43
C GLY A 55 -28.37 -12.69 -14.05
N GLU A 56 -27.11 -12.26 -14.22
CA GLU A 56 -25.93 -13.04 -13.91
C GLU A 56 -25.36 -12.71 -12.52
N PHE A 57 -24.71 -13.68 -11.90
CA PHE A 57 -23.95 -13.45 -10.67
C PHE A 57 -22.49 -13.14 -11.01
N ASP A 58 -21.92 -12.12 -10.37
CA ASP A 58 -20.48 -11.87 -10.47
C ASP A 58 -19.68 -13.03 -9.82
N PRO A 59 -18.72 -13.65 -10.53
CA PRO A 59 -17.92 -14.75 -10.02
C PRO A 59 -17.18 -14.41 -8.72
N THR A 60 -16.77 -13.14 -8.56
CA THR A 60 -16.09 -12.66 -7.37
C THR A 60 -17.04 -12.57 -6.18
N ALA A 61 -18.31 -12.19 -6.42
CA ALA A 61 -19.34 -12.14 -5.39
C ALA A 61 -19.66 -13.55 -4.86
N ILE A 62 -19.73 -14.55 -5.74
CA ILE A 62 -19.88 -15.96 -5.34
C ILE A 62 -18.68 -16.40 -4.49
N PHE A 63 -17.45 -16.06 -4.91
CA PHE A 63 -16.23 -16.41 -4.20
C PHE A 63 -16.19 -15.77 -2.81
N GLU A 64 -16.47 -14.47 -2.66
CA GLU A 64 -16.48 -13.79 -1.36
C GLU A 64 -17.57 -14.36 -0.42
N ARG A 65 -18.76 -14.64 -0.95
CA ARG A 65 -19.83 -15.30 -0.18
C ARG A 65 -19.44 -16.68 0.33
N SER A 66 -18.67 -17.45 -0.46
CA SER A 66 -18.23 -18.80 -0.07
C SER A 66 -17.34 -18.80 1.18
N LYS A 67 -16.69 -17.67 1.51
CA LYS A 67 -15.92 -17.48 2.74
C LYS A 67 -16.81 -17.41 3.99
N SER A 68 -18.11 -17.16 3.85
CA SER A 68 -19.13 -17.11 4.93
C SER A 68 -18.81 -16.18 6.10
N LYS A 69 -18.00 -15.12 5.87
CA LYS A 69 -17.60 -14.17 6.92
C LYS A 69 -18.74 -13.27 7.36
N THR A 70 -18.77 -12.93 8.65
CA THR A 70 -19.57 -11.85 9.19
C THR A 70 -18.79 -10.54 9.06
N ILE A 71 -19.42 -9.51 8.53
CA ILE A 71 -18.85 -8.18 8.44
C ILE A 71 -19.26 -7.37 9.66
N VAL A 72 -18.27 -6.80 10.33
CA VAL A 72 -18.43 -5.95 11.50
C VAL A 72 -18.09 -4.52 11.08
N TYR A 73 -19.02 -3.60 11.26
CA TYR A 73 -18.83 -2.18 10.98
C TYR A 73 -18.70 -1.41 12.28
N ASN A 74 -17.68 -0.58 12.36
CA ASN A 74 -17.36 0.28 13.48
C ASN A 74 -17.51 1.74 13.02
N ALA A 75 -18.33 2.52 13.71
CA ALA A 75 -18.68 3.88 13.34
C ALA A 75 -18.45 4.87 14.49
N ASN A 76 -18.07 6.10 14.11
CA ASN A 76 -18.01 7.24 15.03
C ASN A 76 -18.94 8.33 14.50
N PRO A 77 -19.91 8.83 15.31
CA PRO A 77 -20.84 9.88 14.89
C PRO A 77 -20.18 11.21 14.48
N GLU A 78 -18.94 11.45 14.91
CA GLU A 78 -18.18 12.66 14.53
C GLU A 78 -17.60 12.58 13.13
N SER A 79 -17.43 11.38 12.57
CA SER A 79 -16.81 11.14 11.26
C SER A 79 -17.66 10.32 10.29
N SER A 80 -18.83 9.84 10.71
CA SER A 80 -19.76 9.06 9.88
C SER A 80 -21.20 9.27 10.30
N CYS A 81 -22.12 9.25 9.34
CA CYS A 81 -23.55 9.41 9.57
C CYS A 81 -24.36 8.22 9.01
N LEU A 82 -25.68 8.35 8.91
CA LEU A 82 -26.57 7.31 8.39
C LEU A 82 -26.33 7.00 6.90
N VAL A 83 -25.75 7.93 6.13
CA VAL A 83 -25.37 7.70 4.72
C VAL A 83 -24.32 6.58 4.65
N GLU A 84 -23.23 6.66 5.46
CA GLU A 84 -22.21 5.62 5.50
C GLU A 84 -22.72 4.31 6.13
N GLN A 85 -23.80 4.37 6.91
CA GLN A 85 -24.43 3.16 7.46
C GLN A 85 -25.45 2.52 6.52
N ASP A 86 -25.69 3.14 5.34
CA ASP A 86 -26.72 2.73 4.37
C ASP A 86 -28.15 2.75 4.96
N GLU A 87 -28.44 3.77 5.79
CA GLU A 87 -29.73 3.98 6.45
C GLU A 87 -30.38 5.33 6.05
N GLU A 88 -29.68 6.12 5.22
CA GLU A 88 -30.13 7.41 4.66
C GLU A 88 -29.65 7.53 3.21
N PRO A 89 -30.46 8.12 2.29
CA PRO A 89 -30.04 8.41 0.93
C PRO A 89 -28.83 9.34 0.88
N PRO A 90 -27.98 9.26 -0.17
CA PRO A 90 -26.85 10.15 -0.34
C PRO A 90 -27.32 11.61 -0.51
N HIS A 91 -26.52 12.55 -0.03
CA HIS A 91 -26.70 13.97 -0.29
C HIS A 91 -26.14 14.34 -1.68
N GLU A 92 -26.25 15.62 -2.05
CA GLU A 92 -25.62 16.13 -3.28
C GLU A 92 -24.11 15.97 -3.26
N VAL A 93 -23.50 15.88 -4.44
CA VAL A 93 -22.05 15.74 -4.59
C VAL A 93 -21.30 16.91 -3.97
N ASN A 94 -20.17 16.62 -3.37
CA ASN A 94 -19.25 17.65 -2.84
C ASN A 94 -18.66 18.49 -3.98
N GLU A 95 -19.11 19.74 -4.09
CA GLU A 95 -18.69 20.69 -5.13
C GLU A 95 -17.18 20.94 -5.14
N ASN A 96 -16.54 21.00 -3.96
CA ASN A 96 -15.09 21.18 -3.87
C ASN A 96 -14.33 19.99 -4.45
N ALA A 97 -14.80 18.78 -4.17
CA ALA A 97 -14.21 17.57 -4.74
C ALA A 97 -14.37 17.53 -6.27
N LYS A 98 -15.57 17.87 -6.78
CA LYS A 98 -15.82 18.00 -8.23
C LYS A 98 -14.86 18.99 -8.87
N ASN A 99 -14.71 20.20 -8.32
CA ASN A 99 -13.85 21.23 -8.87
C ASN A 99 -12.36 20.85 -8.88
N VAL A 100 -11.90 20.11 -7.87
CA VAL A 100 -10.53 19.57 -7.85
C VAL A 100 -10.31 18.58 -8.98
N VAL A 101 -11.28 17.67 -9.21
CA VAL A 101 -11.16 16.69 -10.29
C VAL A 101 -11.23 17.34 -11.67
N LEU A 102 -12.08 18.35 -11.87
CA LEU A 102 -12.11 19.14 -13.12
C LEU A 102 -10.74 19.79 -13.38
N THR A 103 -10.11 20.37 -12.36
CA THR A 103 -8.77 20.97 -12.46
C THR A 103 -7.71 19.93 -12.86
N ILE A 104 -7.74 18.74 -12.27
CA ILE A 104 -6.82 17.64 -12.60
C ILE A 104 -7.07 17.14 -14.02
N ALA A 105 -8.33 17.01 -14.44
CA ALA A 105 -8.69 16.63 -15.80
C ALA A 105 -8.13 17.62 -16.85
N PHE A 106 -8.19 18.91 -16.57
CA PHE A 106 -7.55 19.92 -17.42
C PHE A 106 -6.02 19.79 -17.44
N ALA A 107 -5.40 19.57 -16.29
CA ALA A 107 -3.94 19.36 -16.22
C ALA A 107 -3.49 18.15 -17.04
N LEU A 108 -4.32 17.09 -17.11
CA LEU A 108 -4.14 15.91 -17.95
C LEU A 108 -4.60 16.10 -19.40
N LYS A 109 -5.12 17.26 -19.76
CA LYS A 109 -5.65 17.58 -21.10
C LYS A 109 -6.74 16.62 -21.55
N SER A 110 -7.51 16.10 -20.59
CA SER A 110 -8.62 15.17 -20.81
C SER A 110 -9.87 15.91 -21.30
N ILE A 111 -10.75 15.21 -22.01
CA ILE A 111 -12.05 15.71 -22.46
C ILE A 111 -13.04 15.53 -21.32
N ILE A 112 -13.51 16.65 -20.75
CA ILE A 112 -14.46 16.66 -19.64
C ILE A 112 -15.88 16.51 -20.19
N PHE A 113 -16.72 15.71 -19.52
CA PHE A 113 -18.12 15.53 -19.86
C PHE A 113 -18.98 16.69 -19.34
N ASN A 114 -19.92 17.15 -20.15
CA ASN A 114 -20.85 18.22 -19.78
C ASN A 114 -21.89 17.75 -18.75
N GLU A 115 -22.20 16.46 -18.78
CA GLU A 115 -23.14 15.79 -17.89
C GLU A 115 -22.48 14.56 -17.31
N ILE A 116 -22.43 14.49 -15.98
CA ILE A 116 -21.78 13.41 -15.25
C ILE A 116 -22.85 12.59 -14.52
N HIS A 117 -22.83 11.28 -14.74
CA HIS A 117 -23.74 10.35 -14.09
C HIS A 117 -23.03 9.62 -12.96
N VAL A 118 -23.66 9.55 -11.80
CA VAL A 118 -23.21 8.71 -10.71
C VAL A 118 -23.64 7.27 -10.96
N MET A 119 -22.69 6.35 -10.84
CA MET A 119 -22.91 4.92 -11.03
C MET A 119 -22.64 4.18 -9.71
N ARG A 120 -23.36 3.08 -9.51
CA ARG A 120 -23.12 2.12 -8.42
C ARG A 120 -22.22 1.01 -8.95
N LYS A 121 -20.98 0.98 -8.49
CA LYS A 121 -19.98 -0.05 -8.82
C LYS A 121 -20.04 -1.14 -7.74
N LEU A 122 -20.51 -2.32 -8.05
CA LEU A 122 -20.68 -3.41 -7.08
C LEU A 122 -19.40 -3.69 -6.30
N VAL A 123 -19.50 -3.69 -4.98
CA VAL A 123 -18.44 -4.03 -4.02
C VAL A 123 -18.91 -5.23 -3.19
N ILE A 124 -18.11 -6.27 -3.22
CA ILE A 124 -18.52 -7.61 -2.79
C ILE A 124 -17.79 -8.12 -1.56
N ASP A 125 -16.80 -7.36 -1.04
CA ASP A 125 -15.98 -7.75 0.11
C ASP A 125 -16.46 -7.14 1.44
N GLY A 126 -17.54 -6.34 1.38
CA GLY A 126 -18.11 -5.66 2.54
C GLY A 126 -17.48 -4.31 2.87
N SER A 127 -16.51 -3.83 2.08
CA SER A 127 -15.87 -2.53 2.32
C SER A 127 -16.79 -1.32 2.10
N ASN A 128 -17.96 -1.52 1.50
CA ASN A 128 -19.04 -0.54 1.42
C ASN A 128 -20.30 -1.14 2.01
N THR A 129 -20.92 -0.47 2.94
CA THR A 129 -22.14 -0.91 3.65
C THR A 129 -23.31 -1.15 2.72
N SER A 130 -23.45 -0.32 1.69
CA SER A 130 -24.46 -0.43 0.62
C SER A 130 -24.23 -1.61 -0.34
N GLY A 131 -23.05 -2.23 -0.31
CA GLY A 131 -22.65 -3.26 -1.28
C GLY A 131 -22.22 -2.71 -2.63
N PHE A 132 -22.10 -1.39 -2.78
CA PHE A 132 -21.57 -0.73 -3.96
C PHE A 132 -20.79 0.53 -3.58
N GLN A 133 -19.90 0.95 -4.46
CA GLN A 133 -19.16 2.22 -4.39
C GLN A 133 -19.77 3.17 -5.43
N ARG A 134 -20.13 4.38 -5.02
CA ARG A 134 -20.55 5.42 -5.97
C ARG A 134 -19.32 5.93 -6.69
N THR A 135 -19.37 5.87 -8.02
CA THR A 135 -18.31 6.33 -8.92
C THR A 135 -18.90 7.12 -10.07
N MET A 136 -18.20 8.12 -10.52
CA MET A 136 -18.63 8.93 -11.65
C MET A 136 -17.47 9.21 -12.59
N LEU A 137 -17.68 8.97 -13.88
CA LEU A 137 -16.71 9.27 -14.93
C LEU A 137 -16.76 10.75 -15.25
N VAL A 138 -15.69 11.48 -14.96
CA VAL A 138 -15.61 12.95 -15.13
C VAL A 138 -15.01 13.32 -16.48
N SER A 139 -13.98 12.60 -16.92
CA SER A 139 -13.33 12.89 -18.20
C SER A 139 -12.69 11.65 -18.81
N GLN A 140 -12.38 11.74 -20.10
CA GLN A 140 -11.77 10.66 -20.89
C GLN A 140 -10.71 11.21 -21.84
N GLY A 141 -9.72 10.36 -22.18
CA GLY A 141 -8.64 10.74 -23.08
C GLY A 141 -7.67 11.74 -22.43
N GLY A 142 -6.86 12.41 -23.25
CA GLY A 142 -5.79 13.27 -22.78
C GLY A 142 -4.47 12.52 -22.57
N TYR A 143 -3.51 13.17 -21.91
CA TYR A 143 -2.21 12.57 -21.69
C TYR A 143 -1.43 13.22 -20.54
N LEU A 144 -0.53 12.44 -19.97
CA LEU A 144 0.54 12.87 -19.07
C LEU A 144 1.85 12.94 -19.87
N ASP A 145 2.58 14.05 -19.79
CA ASP A 145 3.93 14.14 -20.37
C ASP A 145 4.96 13.66 -19.35
N VAL A 146 5.80 12.71 -19.76
CA VAL A 146 6.87 12.17 -18.93
C VAL A 146 8.15 12.10 -19.75
N ASP A 147 9.12 12.94 -19.44
CA ASP A 147 10.39 13.04 -20.16
C ASP A 147 10.21 13.22 -21.69
N GLY A 148 9.20 14.00 -22.11
CA GLY A 148 8.85 14.24 -23.52
C GLY A 148 8.06 13.11 -24.20
N LYS A 149 7.72 12.05 -23.47
CA LYS A 149 6.86 10.96 -23.94
C LYS A 149 5.42 11.17 -23.44
N ARG A 150 4.44 11.17 -24.34
CA ARG A 150 3.03 11.26 -23.98
C ARG A 150 2.49 9.90 -23.59
N ILE A 151 2.00 9.81 -22.34
CA ILE A 151 1.33 8.62 -21.81
C ILE A 151 -0.17 8.91 -21.83
N GLY A 152 -0.94 8.13 -22.58
CA GLY A 152 -2.38 8.31 -22.72
C GLY A 152 -3.11 8.12 -21.37
N VAL A 153 -4.13 8.96 -21.16
CA VAL A 153 -5.09 8.81 -20.06
C VAL A 153 -6.33 8.13 -20.62
N GLN A 154 -6.73 7.03 -20.01
CA GLN A 154 -7.94 6.32 -20.39
C GLN A 154 -9.19 7.00 -19.82
N SER A 155 -9.15 7.31 -18.51
CA SER A 155 -10.27 7.91 -17.79
C SER A 155 -9.83 8.60 -16.51
N VAL A 156 -10.63 9.57 -16.09
CA VAL A 156 -10.56 10.21 -14.76
C VAL A 156 -11.94 10.10 -14.12
N SER A 157 -12.00 9.46 -12.96
CA SER A 157 -13.23 9.26 -12.21
C SER A 157 -13.14 9.89 -10.82
N LEU A 158 -14.29 10.30 -10.28
CA LEU A 158 -14.45 10.69 -8.87
C LEU A 158 -15.28 9.64 -8.17
N GLU A 159 -14.79 9.13 -7.05
CA GLU A 159 -15.36 7.99 -6.33
C GLU A 159 -15.43 8.23 -4.83
N GLU A 160 -16.22 7.41 -4.13
CA GLU A 160 -16.15 7.25 -2.66
C GLU A 160 -14.98 6.34 -2.30
N ASP A 161 -14.15 6.70 -1.31
CA ASP A 161 -13.19 5.75 -0.75
C ASP A 161 -13.94 4.67 0.04
N ALA A 162 -13.40 3.47 0.09
CA ALA A 162 -13.95 2.33 0.82
C ALA A 162 -13.62 2.40 2.31
N ALA A 163 -14.39 1.69 3.15
CA ALA A 163 -14.13 1.58 4.58
C ALA A 163 -12.74 0.98 4.88
N LYS A 164 -12.14 1.41 5.97
CA LYS A 164 -10.81 0.97 6.42
C LYS A 164 -10.92 -0.38 7.12
N ILE A 165 -10.08 -1.34 6.73
CA ILE A 165 -9.98 -2.63 7.43
C ILE A 165 -9.29 -2.40 8.78
N LEU A 166 -9.95 -2.78 9.88
CA LEU A 166 -9.40 -2.79 11.24
C LEU A 166 -8.82 -4.15 11.60
N GLY A 167 -9.45 -5.23 11.14
CA GLY A 167 -8.99 -6.58 11.44
C GLY A 167 -9.71 -7.64 10.60
N GLU A 168 -9.13 -8.83 10.55
CA GLU A 168 -9.71 -9.97 9.87
C GLU A 168 -9.33 -11.27 10.60
N THR A 169 -10.36 -12.11 10.81
CA THR A 169 -10.22 -13.47 11.35
C THR A 169 -10.72 -14.49 10.32
N ALA A 170 -10.77 -15.76 10.70
CA ALA A 170 -11.39 -16.79 9.86
C ALA A 170 -12.87 -16.50 9.59
N ASP A 171 -13.60 -16.00 10.59
CA ASP A 171 -15.07 -15.89 10.59
C ASP A 171 -15.59 -14.44 10.51
N THR A 172 -14.73 -13.45 10.75
CA THR A 172 -15.11 -12.02 10.76
C THR A 172 -14.14 -11.17 9.94
N ARG A 173 -14.67 -10.06 9.41
CA ARG A 173 -13.87 -8.97 8.86
C ARG A 173 -14.43 -7.66 9.42
N GLU A 174 -13.57 -6.81 9.97
CA GLU A 174 -13.93 -5.58 10.66
C GLU A 174 -13.53 -4.36 9.83
N TYR A 175 -14.46 -3.42 9.70
CA TYR A 175 -14.27 -2.16 8.98
C TYR A 175 -14.58 -0.96 9.85
N ALA A 176 -13.86 0.15 9.65
CA ALA A 176 -14.16 1.47 10.17
C ALA A 176 -14.79 2.34 9.08
N LEU A 177 -15.92 3.01 9.40
CA LEU A 177 -16.71 3.80 8.46
C LEU A 177 -16.22 5.25 8.29
N ASP A 178 -15.26 5.70 9.07
CA ASP A 178 -14.68 7.04 9.01
C ASP A 178 -14.05 7.34 7.63
N ARG A 179 -13.38 6.37 7.01
CA ARG A 179 -12.81 6.50 5.66
C ARG A 179 -13.84 6.35 4.54
N LEU A 180 -14.93 5.61 4.77
CA LEU A 180 -15.98 5.41 3.77
C LEU A 180 -16.56 6.75 3.34
N GLY A 181 -16.63 6.99 2.03
CA GLY A 181 -17.19 8.21 1.47
C GLY A 181 -16.20 9.39 1.37
N ILE A 182 -14.94 9.27 1.80
CA ILE A 182 -13.92 10.28 1.51
C ILE A 182 -13.75 10.39 -0.01
N PRO A 183 -13.72 11.61 -0.60
CA PRO A 183 -13.56 11.78 -2.03
C PRO A 183 -12.22 11.24 -2.53
N LEU A 184 -12.30 10.39 -3.54
CA LEU A 184 -11.20 9.68 -4.15
C LEU A 184 -11.18 9.95 -5.65
N ILE A 185 -10.07 10.42 -6.21
CA ILE A 185 -9.88 10.46 -7.65
C ILE A 185 -9.23 9.16 -8.12
N GLU A 186 -9.80 8.54 -9.16
CA GLU A 186 -9.21 7.42 -9.88
C GLU A 186 -8.75 7.89 -11.26
N ILE A 187 -7.47 7.67 -11.59
CA ILE A 187 -6.91 7.97 -12.90
C ILE A 187 -6.39 6.68 -13.50
N ALA A 188 -7.00 6.23 -14.58
CA ALA A 188 -6.56 5.09 -15.35
C ALA A 188 -5.72 5.55 -16.55
N LEU A 189 -4.50 5.04 -16.66
CA LEU A 189 -3.63 5.29 -17.80
C LEU A 189 -3.79 4.18 -18.85
N GLU A 190 -3.53 4.53 -20.12
CA GLU A 190 -3.44 3.54 -21.18
C GLU A 190 -2.28 2.56 -20.91
N PRO A 191 -2.41 1.29 -21.30
CA PRO A 191 -1.36 0.30 -21.10
C PRO A 191 -0.05 0.70 -21.79
N VAL A 192 1.02 0.72 -21.02
CA VAL A 192 2.36 1.06 -21.48
C VAL A 192 3.13 -0.21 -21.80
N SER A 193 3.75 -0.24 -22.98
CA SER A 193 4.75 -1.25 -23.33
C SER A 193 6.12 -0.69 -22.98
N GLY A 194 6.86 -1.36 -22.11
CA GLY A 194 8.16 -0.89 -21.69
C GLY A 194 8.73 -1.64 -20.50
N LYS A 195 9.82 -1.12 -19.96
CA LYS A 195 10.47 -1.71 -18.79
C LYS A 195 9.78 -1.29 -17.48
N PRO A 196 9.86 -2.10 -16.42
CA PRO A 196 9.30 -1.76 -15.11
C PRO A 196 9.74 -0.40 -14.57
N GLU A 197 10.99 0.01 -14.83
CA GLU A 197 11.53 1.31 -14.41
C GLU A 197 10.82 2.48 -15.09
N GLU A 198 10.38 2.34 -16.36
CA GLU A 198 9.59 3.35 -17.06
C GLU A 198 8.21 3.51 -16.40
N VAL A 199 7.60 2.39 -16.03
CA VAL A 199 6.29 2.38 -15.35
C VAL A 199 6.39 3.11 -13.99
N ARG A 200 7.47 2.89 -13.23
CA ARG A 200 7.73 3.61 -11.98
C ARG A 200 7.88 5.12 -12.20
N LYS A 201 8.60 5.54 -13.26
CA LYS A 201 8.74 6.96 -13.60
C LYS A 201 7.39 7.59 -13.94
N ILE A 202 6.53 6.89 -14.68
CA ILE A 202 5.18 7.34 -15.03
C ILE A 202 4.33 7.51 -13.76
N ALA A 203 4.34 6.53 -12.86
CA ALA A 203 3.63 6.59 -11.60
C ALA A 203 4.11 7.77 -10.72
N LEU A 204 5.43 8.01 -10.66
CA LEU A 204 6.01 9.15 -9.96
C LEU A 204 5.57 10.48 -10.57
N ALA A 205 5.60 10.62 -11.89
CA ALA A 205 5.21 11.84 -12.59
C ALA A 205 3.72 12.17 -12.36
N LEU A 206 2.83 11.15 -12.42
CA LEU A 206 1.42 11.35 -12.10
C LEU A 206 1.21 11.76 -10.63
N GLY A 207 1.90 11.10 -9.70
CA GLY A 207 1.86 11.49 -8.29
C GLY A 207 2.35 12.91 -8.05
N ARG A 208 3.38 13.37 -8.78
CA ARG A 208 3.89 14.74 -8.72
C ARG A 208 2.91 15.77 -9.30
N LEU A 209 2.25 15.45 -10.42
CA LEU A 209 1.19 16.29 -10.97
C LEU A 209 0.06 16.48 -9.94
N LEU A 210 -0.39 15.40 -9.30
CA LEU A 210 -1.42 15.46 -8.25
C LEU A 210 -0.98 16.34 -7.07
N ARG A 211 0.25 16.16 -6.58
CA ARG A 211 0.81 16.98 -5.49
C ARG A 211 0.96 18.46 -5.84
N ALA A 212 1.31 18.78 -7.09
CA ALA A 212 1.42 20.17 -7.56
C ALA A 212 0.10 20.94 -7.43
N THR A 213 -1.05 20.26 -7.46
CA THR A 213 -2.36 20.89 -7.24
C THR A 213 -2.54 21.43 -5.82
N LYS A 214 -1.78 20.93 -4.82
CA LYS A 214 -1.98 21.19 -3.37
C LYS A 214 -3.42 20.86 -2.90
N LYS A 215 -4.16 20.00 -3.63
CA LYS A 215 -5.55 19.62 -3.38
C LYS A 215 -5.74 18.14 -3.11
N VAL A 216 -4.65 17.40 -2.92
CA VAL A 216 -4.67 15.98 -2.58
C VAL A 216 -4.07 15.74 -1.19
N GLU A 217 -4.60 14.74 -0.49
CA GLU A 217 -4.07 14.33 0.80
C GLU A 217 -2.67 13.74 0.66
N ARG A 218 -1.84 13.97 1.68
CA ARG A 218 -0.47 13.48 1.76
C ARG A 218 -0.34 12.47 2.90
N GLY A 219 0.50 11.49 2.74
CA GLY A 219 0.76 10.49 3.77
C GLY A 219 0.54 9.06 3.29
N LEU A 220 0.91 8.11 4.14
CA LEU A 220 0.81 6.69 3.84
C LEU A 220 -0.65 6.25 3.73
N GLY A 221 -1.00 5.64 2.60
CA GLY A 221 -2.35 5.11 2.35
C GLY A 221 -3.31 6.09 1.66
N THR A 222 -2.93 7.38 1.51
CA THR A 222 -3.75 8.38 0.80
C THR A 222 -3.68 8.24 -0.72
N ILE A 223 -2.59 7.64 -1.22
CA ILE A 223 -2.44 7.24 -2.63
C ILE A 223 -2.24 5.73 -2.70
N ARG A 224 -2.93 5.10 -3.63
CA ARG A 224 -2.86 3.65 -3.90
C ARG A 224 -2.73 3.44 -5.39
N GLN A 225 -2.01 2.38 -5.77
CA GLN A 225 -1.83 2.01 -7.16
C GLN A 225 -2.34 0.59 -7.37
N ASP A 226 -3.20 0.42 -8.37
CA ASP A 226 -3.57 -0.87 -8.92
C ASP A 226 -2.83 -1.03 -10.26
N VAL A 227 -2.21 -2.19 -10.43
CA VAL A 227 -1.32 -2.44 -11.57
C VAL A 227 -1.88 -3.60 -12.39
N ASN A 228 -2.17 -3.35 -13.65
CA ASN A 228 -2.65 -4.36 -14.59
C ASN A 228 -1.47 -4.87 -15.41
N VAL A 229 -1.03 -6.11 -15.17
CA VAL A 229 0.11 -6.72 -15.87
C VAL A 229 -0.37 -7.78 -16.85
N SER A 230 0.13 -7.74 -18.08
CA SER A 230 -0.08 -8.78 -19.08
C SER A 230 1.16 -9.01 -19.92
N ILE A 231 1.31 -10.23 -20.45
CA ILE A 231 2.36 -10.60 -21.39
C ILE A 231 1.75 -11.25 -22.64
N GLN A 232 2.53 -11.42 -23.68
CA GLN A 232 2.11 -12.16 -24.87
C GLN A 232 1.78 -13.61 -24.51
N GLY A 233 0.58 -14.07 -24.87
CA GLY A 233 0.06 -15.40 -24.54
C GLY A 233 -0.39 -15.55 -23.08
N GLY A 234 -0.32 -14.48 -22.28
CA GLY A 234 -0.90 -14.40 -20.94
C GLY A 234 -2.27 -13.75 -20.92
N ASN A 235 -2.68 -13.32 -19.74
CA ASN A 235 -3.93 -12.60 -19.51
C ASN A 235 -3.67 -11.35 -18.66
N VAL A 236 -4.62 -10.41 -18.64
CA VAL A 236 -4.53 -9.26 -17.77
C VAL A 236 -4.78 -9.69 -16.32
N VAL A 237 -3.80 -9.48 -15.46
CA VAL A 237 -3.88 -9.70 -14.02
C VAL A 237 -3.82 -8.35 -13.31
N GLU A 238 -4.84 -8.07 -12.52
CA GLU A 238 -4.92 -6.89 -11.66
C GLU A 238 -4.17 -7.16 -10.36
N ILE A 239 -3.24 -6.29 -10.00
CA ILE A 239 -2.47 -6.36 -8.74
C ILE A 239 -2.84 -5.18 -7.87
N LYS A 240 -3.42 -5.47 -6.70
CA LYS A 240 -3.84 -4.47 -5.72
C LYS A 240 -2.82 -4.28 -4.62
N GLY A 241 -2.86 -3.08 -3.99
CA GLY A 241 -2.11 -2.80 -2.77
C GLY A 241 -0.64 -2.42 -2.97
N VAL A 242 -0.28 -1.92 -4.14
CA VAL A 242 1.06 -1.36 -4.37
C VAL A 242 1.12 0.05 -3.77
N GLN A 243 1.68 0.18 -2.57
CA GLN A 243 1.72 1.45 -1.84
C GLN A 243 3.01 2.24 -2.07
N LYS A 244 4.11 1.55 -2.35
CA LYS A 244 5.44 2.15 -2.48
C LYS A 244 5.96 2.03 -3.91
N LEU A 245 6.41 3.15 -4.47
CA LEU A 245 6.97 3.21 -5.82
C LEU A 245 8.22 2.34 -6.02
N ASP A 246 9.03 2.16 -4.98
CA ASP A 246 10.23 1.32 -5.01
C ASP A 246 9.93 -0.18 -5.14
N GLN A 247 8.71 -0.60 -4.78
CA GLN A 247 8.26 -1.99 -4.93
C GLN A 247 7.65 -2.28 -6.31
N LEU A 248 7.23 -1.24 -7.04
CA LEU A 248 6.50 -1.37 -8.30
C LEU A 248 7.27 -2.19 -9.34
N GLU A 249 8.56 -1.92 -9.50
CA GLU A 249 9.43 -2.64 -10.45
C GLU A 249 9.48 -4.13 -10.15
N LYS A 250 9.73 -4.48 -8.88
CA LYS A 250 9.84 -5.88 -8.43
C LYS A 250 8.53 -6.65 -8.62
N ILE A 251 7.40 -6.00 -8.31
CA ILE A 251 6.06 -6.58 -8.45
C ILE A 251 5.75 -6.87 -9.92
N ILE A 252 6.04 -5.92 -10.82
CA ILE A 252 5.84 -6.10 -12.26
C ILE A 252 6.73 -7.23 -12.81
N GLU A 253 7.99 -7.26 -12.43
CA GLU A 253 8.92 -8.33 -12.84
C GLU A 253 8.49 -9.70 -12.33
N TYR A 254 8.10 -9.80 -11.06
CA TYR A 254 7.62 -11.05 -10.47
C TYR A 254 6.38 -11.55 -11.22
N GLU A 255 5.40 -10.68 -11.42
CA GLU A 255 4.15 -11.06 -12.09
C GLU A 255 4.38 -11.43 -13.55
N ALA A 256 5.22 -10.69 -14.28
CA ALA A 256 5.57 -11.02 -15.65
C ALA A 256 6.26 -12.40 -15.74
N ARG A 257 7.18 -12.69 -14.82
CA ARG A 257 7.85 -13.99 -14.69
C ARG A 257 6.86 -15.09 -14.33
N ARG A 258 5.94 -14.82 -13.40
CA ARG A 258 4.88 -15.76 -13.02
C ARG A 258 4.00 -16.11 -14.22
N GLN A 259 3.51 -15.13 -14.97
CA GLN A 259 2.70 -15.36 -16.14
C GLN A 259 3.45 -16.17 -17.21
N HIS A 260 4.69 -15.83 -17.50
CA HIS A 260 5.52 -16.57 -18.45
C HIS A 260 5.72 -18.02 -17.99
N GLY A 261 5.96 -18.26 -16.71
CA GLY A 261 6.02 -19.61 -16.14
C GLY A 261 4.72 -20.39 -16.32
N LEU A 262 3.56 -19.75 -16.15
CA LEU A 262 2.26 -20.37 -16.38
C LEU A 262 2.00 -20.69 -17.87
N VAL A 263 2.45 -19.84 -18.78
CA VAL A 263 2.40 -20.12 -20.23
C VAL A 263 3.25 -21.35 -20.58
N ILE A 264 4.42 -21.50 -19.95
CA ILE A 264 5.26 -22.71 -20.14
C ILE A 264 4.56 -23.95 -19.57
N ILE A 265 3.95 -23.86 -18.38
CA ILE A 265 3.17 -24.95 -17.80
C ILE A 265 2.00 -25.34 -18.70
N SER A 266 1.23 -24.35 -19.19
CA SER A 266 0.11 -24.56 -20.12
C SER A 266 0.56 -25.27 -21.40
N SER A 267 1.65 -24.80 -22.02
CA SER A 267 2.21 -25.44 -23.22
C SER A 267 2.58 -26.89 -22.98
N LYS A 268 3.14 -27.21 -21.81
CA LYS A 268 3.48 -28.59 -21.44
C LYS A 268 2.21 -29.43 -21.23
N LEU A 269 1.18 -28.90 -20.57
CA LEU A 269 -0.10 -29.58 -20.36
C LEU A 269 -0.85 -29.83 -21.68
N ASN A 270 -0.84 -28.89 -22.61
CA ASN A 270 -1.51 -29.00 -23.89
C ASN A 270 -0.85 -30.02 -24.83
N ASN A 271 0.44 -30.33 -24.61
CA ASN A 271 1.12 -31.42 -25.30
C ASN A 271 0.76 -32.81 -24.73
N MET A 272 0.03 -32.87 -23.62
CA MET A 272 -0.48 -34.12 -23.02
C MET A 272 -1.90 -34.36 -23.50
N THR A 273 -2.26 -35.62 -23.80
CA THR A 273 -3.62 -36.00 -24.21
C THR A 273 -4.57 -35.99 -23.00
N LEU A 274 -5.13 -34.83 -22.68
CA LEU A 274 -5.96 -34.61 -21.50
C LEU A 274 -7.36 -34.13 -21.92
N ASP A 275 -8.34 -35.03 -21.96
CA ASP A 275 -9.75 -34.65 -22.27
C ASP A 275 -10.38 -33.88 -21.08
N ARG A 276 -10.13 -34.36 -19.86
CA ARG A 276 -10.59 -33.72 -18.63
C ARG A 276 -9.65 -34.08 -17.48
N ILE A 277 -9.14 -33.09 -16.75
CA ILE A 277 -8.06 -33.28 -15.78
C ILE A 277 -8.58 -33.90 -14.48
N ALA A 278 -9.72 -33.42 -13.98
CA ALA A 278 -10.34 -33.93 -12.76
C ALA A 278 -11.88 -33.87 -12.87
N LYS A 279 -12.55 -34.79 -12.21
CA LYS A 279 -14.01 -34.85 -12.10
C LYS A 279 -14.39 -34.96 -10.62
N GLU A 280 -15.62 -34.62 -10.29
CA GLU A 280 -16.16 -34.76 -8.94
C GLU A 280 -16.03 -36.21 -8.42
N GLY A 281 -16.19 -37.21 -9.28
CA GLY A 281 -15.99 -38.64 -8.97
C GLY A 281 -14.56 -39.05 -8.65
N ASP A 282 -13.56 -38.22 -8.97
CA ASP A 282 -12.14 -38.44 -8.64
C ASP A 282 -11.79 -38.06 -7.19
N VAL A 283 -12.76 -37.57 -6.42
CA VAL A 283 -12.60 -37.17 -5.02
C VAL A 283 -13.02 -38.29 -4.08
N LYS A 284 -12.14 -38.71 -3.20
CA LYS A 284 -12.42 -39.77 -2.21
C LYS A 284 -12.14 -39.30 -0.77
N ASN A 285 -12.94 -39.83 0.18
CA ASN A 285 -12.64 -39.66 1.59
C ASN A 285 -11.56 -40.68 2.00
N VAL A 286 -10.44 -40.18 2.50
CA VAL A 286 -9.28 -40.98 2.92
C VAL A 286 -8.94 -40.75 4.39
N THR A 287 -9.87 -40.27 5.19
CA THR A 287 -9.68 -39.97 6.61
C THR A 287 -9.08 -41.14 7.39
N GLU A 288 -9.56 -42.37 7.11
CA GLU A 288 -9.11 -43.58 7.82
C GLU A 288 -7.60 -43.86 7.57
N ILE A 289 -7.09 -43.59 6.39
CA ILE A 289 -5.67 -43.80 6.04
C ILE A 289 -4.76 -42.93 6.92
N PHE A 290 -5.24 -41.76 7.31
CA PHE A 290 -4.44 -40.77 8.04
C PHE A 290 -4.62 -40.78 9.56
N ARG A 291 -5.43 -41.68 10.12
CA ARG A 291 -5.64 -41.75 11.59
C ARG A 291 -4.36 -41.82 12.41
N ASN A 292 -3.38 -42.54 11.93
CA ASN A 292 -2.12 -42.76 12.62
C ASN A 292 -0.90 -42.16 11.92
N CYS A 293 -1.12 -41.25 10.93
CA CYS A 293 -0.02 -40.61 10.21
C CYS A 293 0.79 -39.68 11.13
N LYS A 294 2.05 -39.45 10.78
CA LYS A 294 2.95 -38.55 11.54
C LYS A 294 2.79 -37.06 11.18
N SER A 295 1.93 -36.72 10.22
CA SER A 295 1.73 -35.34 9.82
C SER A 295 1.06 -34.52 10.91
N THR A 296 1.76 -33.55 11.47
CA THR A 296 1.26 -32.68 12.53
C THR A 296 0.06 -31.84 12.07
N VAL A 297 0.05 -31.41 10.80
CA VAL A 297 -1.04 -30.63 10.19
C VAL A 297 -2.31 -31.47 10.12
N ILE A 298 -2.22 -32.69 9.58
CA ILE A 298 -3.37 -33.57 9.44
C ILE A 298 -3.85 -34.03 10.81
N GLN A 299 -2.96 -34.42 11.74
CA GLN A 299 -3.33 -34.84 13.08
C GLN A 299 -4.03 -33.73 13.87
N LYS A 300 -3.58 -32.49 13.74
CA LYS A 300 -4.27 -31.35 14.35
C LYS A 300 -5.70 -31.21 13.81
N ALA A 301 -5.86 -31.25 12.49
CA ALA A 301 -7.17 -31.16 11.85
C ALA A 301 -8.11 -32.30 12.29
N LEU A 302 -7.62 -33.55 12.32
CA LEU A 302 -8.40 -34.70 12.76
C LEU A 302 -8.88 -34.62 14.22
N LYS A 303 -8.05 -34.07 15.12
CA LYS A 303 -8.45 -33.80 16.52
C LYS A 303 -9.59 -32.80 16.64
N GLU A 304 -9.71 -31.91 15.66
CA GLU A 304 -10.79 -30.91 15.56
C GLU A 304 -12.02 -31.46 14.80
N GLY A 305 -12.07 -32.77 14.49
CA GLY A 305 -13.19 -33.44 13.81
C GLY A 305 -13.21 -33.24 12.29
N ALA A 306 -12.08 -32.83 11.70
CA ALA A 306 -11.95 -32.65 10.27
C ALA A 306 -11.97 -33.98 9.49
N VAL A 307 -12.24 -33.87 8.18
CA VAL A 307 -12.09 -34.96 7.22
C VAL A 307 -10.85 -34.77 6.37
N VAL A 308 -10.31 -35.88 5.86
CA VAL A 308 -9.22 -35.86 4.87
C VAL A 308 -9.78 -36.31 3.53
N LYS A 309 -9.66 -35.47 2.51
CA LYS A 309 -10.05 -35.78 1.13
C LYS A 309 -8.82 -35.89 0.26
N ALA A 310 -8.85 -36.83 -0.67
CA ALA A 310 -7.86 -36.94 -1.73
C ALA A 310 -8.51 -36.80 -3.09
N ILE A 311 -7.81 -36.17 -4.03
CA ILE A 311 -8.28 -35.89 -5.40
C ILE A 311 -7.31 -36.55 -6.37
N ARG A 312 -7.82 -37.40 -7.27
CA ARG A 312 -7.07 -37.95 -8.42
C ARG A 312 -7.01 -36.92 -9.53
N ILE A 313 -5.83 -36.68 -10.08
CA ILE A 313 -5.62 -35.83 -11.24
C ILE A 313 -4.96 -36.66 -12.33
N LYS A 314 -5.71 -36.95 -13.39
CA LYS A 314 -5.27 -37.86 -14.46
C LYS A 314 -4.14 -37.26 -15.28
N ASN A 315 -3.14 -38.11 -15.59
CA ASN A 315 -1.98 -37.76 -16.42
C ASN A 315 -1.22 -36.50 -15.96
N PHE A 316 -1.14 -36.26 -14.65
CA PHE A 316 -0.62 -35.00 -14.10
C PHE A 316 0.67 -35.18 -13.27
N SER A 317 1.28 -36.35 -13.33
CA SER A 317 2.50 -36.67 -12.56
C SER A 317 3.62 -35.68 -12.88
N GLY A 318 4.26 -35.14 -11.83
CA GLY A 318 5.35 -34.16 -11.93
C GLY A 318 4.93 -32.72 -12.26
N MET A 319 3.63 -32.45 -12.52
CA MET A 319 3.18 -31.11 -12.94
C MET A 319 2.94 -30.14 -11.78
N PHE A 320 2.65 -30.63 -10.59
CA PHE A 320 2.53 -29.75 -9.40
C PHE A 320 3.88 -29.22 -8.95
N GLY A 321 4.92 -30.07 -9.03
CA GLY A 321 6.30 -29.73 -8.70
C GLY A 321 7.09 -29.07 -9.83
N PHE A 322 6.58 -29.09 -11.07
CA PHE A 322 7.27 -28.47 -12.20
C PHE A 322 7.42 -26.95 -12.02
N GLU A 323 8.66 -26.50 -12.00
CA GLU A 323 9.06 -25.14 -11.65
C GLU A 323 9.85 -24.49 -12.80
N PRO A 324 9.15 -23.81 -13.75
CA PRO A 324 9.81 -23.10 -14.85
C PRO A 324 10.78 -22.03 -14.37
N TYR A 325 10.43 -21.33 -13.29
CA TYR A 325 11.23 -20.34 -12.60
C TYR A 325 11.11 -20.55 -11.09
N GLN A 326 12.14 -20.16 -10.34
CA GLN A 326 12.16 -20.30 -8.88
C GLN A 326 10.90 -19.71 -8.24
N GLY A 327 10.21 -20.52 -7.44
CA GLY A 327 8.96 -20.17 -6.76
C GLY A 327 7.71 -20.17 -7.65
N ILE A 328 7.82 -20.41 -8.96
CA ILE A 328 6.69 -20.42 -9.91
C ILE A 328 6.32 -21.87 -10.25
N ARG A 329 5.41 -22.44 -9.49
CA ARG A 329 4.88 -23.80 -9.66
C ARG A 329 3.40 -23.88 -9.30
N LEU A 330 2.69 -24.80 -9.95
CA LEU A 330 1.24 -24.95 -9.77
C LEU A 330 0.87 -25.37 -8.35
N GLY A 331 1.66 -26.24 -7.72
CA GLY A 331 1.45 -26.67 -6.33
C GLY A 331 1.44 -25.50 -5.34
N LYS A 332 2.36 -24.52 -5.48
CA LYS A 332 2.37 -23.29 -4.66
C LYS A 332 1.08 -22.50 -4.82
N GLN A 333 0.60 -22.31 -6.06
CA GLN A 333 -0.61 -21.53 -6.34
C GLN A 333 -1.88 -22.19 -5.80
N ILE A 334 -1.97 -23.51 -5.87
CA ILE A 334 -3.06 -24.26 -5.25
C ILE A 334 -3.00 -24.16 -3.72
N GLY A 335 -1.80 -24.25 -3.14
CA GLY A 335 -1.59 -24.03 -1.70
C GLY A 335 -2.01 -22.63 -1.24
N GLU A 336 -1.76 -21.58 -2.03
CA GLU A 336 -2.26 -20.23 -1.77
C GLU A 336 -3.79 -20.19 -1.82
N LEU A 337 -4.39 -20.79 -2.84
CA LEU A 337 -5.84 -20.81 -3.04
C LEU A 337 -6.60 -21.44 -1.87
N VAL A 338 -6.17 -22.58 -1.36
CA VAL A 338 -6.89 -23.28 -0.28
C VAL A 338 -6.86 -22.55 1.06
N ARG A 339 -5.88 -21.68 1.28
CA ARG A 339 -5.81 -20.85 2.50
C ARG A 339 -6.98 -19.90 2.63
N PHE A 340 -7.56 -19.44 1.52
CA PHE A 340 -8.76 -18.59 1.54
C PHE A 340 -9.99 -19.26 2.15
N PHE A 341 -10.02 -20.60 2.13
CA PHE A 341 -11.06 -21.39 2.78
C PHE A 341 -10.74 -21.74 4.24
N GLY A 342 -9.64 -21.15 4.78
CA GLY A 342 -9.20 -21.42 6.15
C GLY A 342 -8.58 -22.80 6.34
N LEU A 343 -8.09 -23.41 5.24
CA LEU A 343 -7.35 -24.67 5.29
C LEU A 343 -5.84 -24.40 5.46
N GLY A 344 -5.13 -25.28 6.17
CA GLY A 344 -3.70 -25.11 6.45
C GLY A 344 -2.79 -25.29 5.22
N GLY A 345 -3.29 -25.88 4.15
CA GLY A 345 -2.57 -26.15 2.92
C GLY A 345 -3.09 -27.38 2.20
N VAL A 346 -2.36 -27.78 1.15
CA VAL A 346 -2.61 -28.98 0.36
C VAL A 346 -1.28 -29.71 0.16
N PHE A 347 -1.30 -31.05 0.22
CA PHE A 347 -0.15 -31.88 -0.12
C PHE A 347 -0.36 -32.48 -1.52
N HIS A 348 0.70 -32.56 -2.33
CA HIS A 348 0.62 -33.15 -3.67
C HIS A 348 1.63 -34.30 -3.85
N SER A 349 1.30 -35.21 -4.76
CA SER A 349 2.09 -36.42 -5.03
C SER A 349 3.56 -36.16 -5.34
N ASP A 350 3.88 -35.02 -5.96
CA ASP A 350 5.24 -34.72 -6.43
C ASP A 350 6.19 -34.29 -5.30
N GLU A 351 5.66 -33.97 -4.11
CA GLU A 351 6.47 -33.60 -2.92
C GLU A 351 6.50 -34.70 -1.84
N LEU A 352 5.72 -35.76 -2.03
CA LEU A 352 5.63 -36.85 -1.09
C LEU A 352 6.57 -38.00 -1.50
N PRO A 353 7.15 -38.76 -0.53
CA PRO A 353 6.91 -38.74 0.93
C PRO A 353 7.59 -37.58 1.63
N ASN A 354 6.84 -36.83 2.41
CA ASN A 354 7.31 -35.68 3.21
C ASN A 354 6.24 -35.27 4.24
N TYR A 355 6.51 -34.28 5.09
CA TYR A 355 5.58 -33.68 6.05
C TYR A 355 4.89 -34.65 7.01
N GLY A 356 5.53 -35.80 7.30
CA GLY A 356 4.97 -36.87 8.13
C GLY A 356 3.92 -37.73 7.42
N ILE A 357 3.86 -37.67 6.09
CA ILE A 357 3.14 -38.63 5.23
C ILE A 357 4.17 -39.57 4.67
N GLU A 358 4.04 -40.87 5.00
CA GLU A 358 5.02 -41.91 4.67
C GLU A 358 4.54 -42.75 3.46
N GLU A 359 5.41 -43.66 3.00
CA GLU A 359 5.13 -44.53 1.85
C GLU A 359 3.89 -45.43 2.05
N ILE A 360 3.55 -45.74 3.33
CA ILE A 360 2.38 -46.57 3.65
C ILE A 360 1.10 -45.84 3.26
N GLU A 361 0.93 -44.61 3.72
CA GLU A 361 -0.23 -43.79 3.39
C GLU A 361 -0.30 -43.52 1.88
N ILE A 362 0.84 -43.24 1.24
CA ILE A 362 0.89 -43.00 -0.22
C ILE A 362 0.41 -44.23 -1.00
N LYS A 363 0.81 -45.46 -0.61
CA LYS A 363 0.37 -46.71 -1.25
C LYS A 363 -1.14 -46.90 -1.09
N GLU A 364 -1.68 -46.67 0.09
CA GLU A 364 -3.11 -46.81 0.34
C GLU A 364 -3.93 -45.73 -0.42
N ILE A 365 -3.42 -44.48 -0.52
CA ILE A 365 -4.04 -43.42 -1.34
C ILE A 365 -4.06 -43.84 -2.80
N LYS A 366 -2.93 -44.33 -3.36
CA LYS A 366 -2.85 -44.77 -4.75
C LYS A 366 -3.86 -45.85 -5.06
N LYS A 367 -4.01 -46.80 -4.15
CA LYS A 367 -5.00 -47.87 -4.27
C LYS A 367 -6.44 -47.36 -4.19
N THR A 368 -6.74 -46.50 -3.21
CA THR A 368 -8.09 -45.95 -2.98
C THR A 368 -8.56 -45.06 -4.14
N LEU A 369 -7.64 -44.31 -4.74
CA LEU A 369 -7.91 -43.44 -5.89
C LEU A 369 -7.80 -44.17 -7.24
N GLU A 370 -7.41 -45.45 -7.25
CA GLU A 370 -7.18 -46.25 -8.47
C GLU A 370 -6.25 -45.50 -9.46
N LEU A 371 -5.09 -45.02 -8.93
CA LEU A 371 -4.16 -44.21 -9.73
C LEU A 371 -3.45 -45.07 -10.78
N GLU A 372 -3.36 -44.48 -11.99
CA GLU A 372 -2.50 -44.99 -13.07
C GLU A 372 -1.08 -44.40 -12.96
N GLN A 373 -0.14 -44.92 -13.76
CA GLN A 373 1.28 -44.62 -13.66
C GLN A 373 1.59 -43.10 -13.80
N ASN A 374 0.82 -42.38 -14.62
CA ASN A 374 1.04 -40.99 -14.92
C ASN A 374 0.12 -40.05 -14.15
N ASP A 375 -0.68 -40.57 -13.21
CA ASP A 375 -1.59 -39.75 -12.42
C ASP A 375 -0.88 -39.07 -11.26
N ALA A 376 -1.40 -37.94 -10.86
CA ALA A 376 -1.05 -37.26 -9.63
C ALA A 376 -2.24 -37.26 -8.65
N PHE A 377 -1.98 -36.90 -7.40
CA PHE A 377 -3.02 -36.69 -6.42
C PHE A 377 -2.72 -35.50 -5.52
N LEU A 378 -3.79 -34.94 -4.95
CA LEU A 378 -3.77 -33.91 -3.92
C LEU A 378 -4.45 -34.45 -2.67
N VAL A 379 -3.97 -34.02 -1.49
CA VAL A 379 -4.58 -34.33 -0.18
C VAL A 379 -4.81 -33.05 0.58
N LEU A 380 -6.02 -32.87 1.12
CA LEU A 380 -6.36 -31.74 1.97
C LEU A 380 -7.17 -32.20 3.18
N ALA A 381 -6.97 -31.54 4.32
CA ALA A 381 -7.64 -31.83 5.58
C ALA A 381 -8.33 -30.57 6.13
N GLY A 382 -9.57 -30.73 6.59
CA GLY A 382 -10.33 -29.65 7.20
C GLY A 382 -11.79 -29.99 7.45
N GLU A 383 -12.56 -29.03 7.93
CA GLU A 383 -14.01 -29.16 8.07
C GLU A 383 -14.67 -29.34 6.69
N MET A 384 -15.68 -30.20 6.59
CA MET A 384 -16.35 -30.51 5.33
C MET A 384 -16.83 -29.23 4.61
N LYS A 385 -17.45 -28.31 5.35
CA LYS A 385 -17.96 -27.03 4.80
C LYS A 385 -16.90 -26.13 4.17
N LYS A 386 -15.61 -26.33 4.53
CA LYS A 386 -14.45 -25.62 3.97
C LYS A 386 -13.76 -26.40 2.86
N VAL A 387 -13.75 -27.73 3.00
CA VAL A 387 -13.08 -28.64 2.07
C VAL A 387 -13.81 -28.73 0.72
N GLU A 388 -15.15 -28.79 0.71
CA GLU A 388 -15.93 -28.90 -0.53
C GLU A 388 -15.71 -27.69 -1.47
N PRO A 389 -15.90 -26.42 -1.06
CA PRO A 389 -15.66 -25.29 -1.94
C PRO A 389 -14.18 -25.14 -2.33
N ALA A 390 -13.25 -25.57 -1.46
CA ALA A 390 -11.83 -25.60 -1.80
C ALA A 390 -11.53 -26.60 -2.91
N ILE A 391 -12.13 -27.80 -2.89
CA ILE A 391 -11.99 -28.82 -3.95
C ILE A 391 -12.50 -28.30 -5.30
N GLU A 392 -13.67 -27.67 -5.34
CA GLU A 392 -14.22 -27.08 -6.56
C GLU A 392 -13.26 -26.02 -7.14
N SER A 393 -12.72 -25.17 -6.27
CA SER A 393 -11.76 -24.13 -6.66
C SER A 393 -10.42 -24.72 -7.14
N ILE A 394 -9.95 -25.81 -6.54
CA ILE A 394 -8.75 -26.54 -6.97
C ILE A 394 -8.97 -27.12 -8.36
N ILE A 395 -10.08 -27.82 -8.58
CA ILE A 395 -10.40 -28.45 -9.88
C ILE A 395 -10.42 -27.36 -10.96
N LYS A 396 -11.13 -26.27 -10.72
CA LYS A 396 -11.16 -25.13 -11.62
C LYS A 396 -9.76 -24.57 -11.89
N ARG A 397 -8.94 -24.39 -10.86
CA ARG A 397 -7.56 -23.86 -11.01
C ARG A 397 -6.67 -24.77 -11.86
N ILE A 398 -6.83 -26.08 -11.74
CA ILE A 398 -6.10 -27.05 -12.56
C ILE A 398 -6.59 -27.01 -14.01
N GLU A 399 -7.91 -26.89 -14.25
CA GLU A 399 -8.48 -26.70 -15.59
C GLU A 399 -7.97 -25.40 -16.23
N ASP A 400 -7.97 -24.30 -15.48
CA ASP A 400 -7.47 -23.00 -15.93
C ASP A 400 -5.96 -23.05 -16.29
N ALA A 401 -5.17 -23.95 -15.67
CA ALA A 401 -3.77 -24.13 -16.01
C ALA A 401 -3.51 -24.62 -17.44
N LYS A 402 -4.50 -25.27 -18.09
CA LYS A 402 -4.43 -25.62 -19.51
C LYS A 402 -4.57 -24.38 -20.40
N VAL A 403 -5.40 -23.44 -20.00
CA VAL A 403 -5.60 -22.18 -20.74
C VAL A 403 -4.39 -21.25 -20.57
N GLY A 404 -3.69 -21.35 -19.43
CA GLY A 404 -2.51 -20.58 -19.12
C GLY A 404 -2.67 -19.66 -17.92
N VAL A 405 -2.67 -18.36 -18.16
CA VAL A 405 -2.82 -17.35 -17.09
C VAL A 405 -4.32 -17.08 -16.87
N PRO A 406 -4.87 -17.37 -15.68
CA PRO A 406 -6.27 -17.06 -15.41
C PRO A 406 -6.48 -15.56 -15.24
N ALA A 407 -7.68 -15.08 -15.58
CA ALA A 407 -8.12 -13.73 -15.25
C ALA A 407 -8.38 -13.63 -13.73
N GLU A 408 -7.46 -13.02 -13.00
CA GLU A 408 -7.52 -12.93 -11.55
C GLU A 408 -7.04 -11.57 -11.02
N THR A 409 -7.49 -11.24 -9.82
CA THR A 409 -6.94 -10.14 -9.01
C THR A 409 -5.99 -10.74 -7.99
N ARG A 410 -4.81 -10.15 -7.88
CA ARG A 410 -3.75 -10.54 -6.93
C ARG A 410 -3.45 -9.40 -5.98
N MET A 411 -2.76 -9.67 -4.90
CA MET A 411 -2.31 -8.69 -3.92
C MET A 411 -0.78 -8.66 -3.90
N ALA A 412 -0.22 -7.45 -3.89
CA ALA A 412 1.21 -7.25 -3.70
C ALA A 412 1.63 -7.59 -2.27
N THR A 413 2.80 -8.22 -2.11
CA THR A 413 3.41 -8.49 -0.81
C THR A 413 4.55 -7.52 -0.52
N SER A 414 4.96 -7.42 0.74
CA SER A 414 6.13 -6.61 1.15
C SER A 414 7.43 -7.01 0.45
N ASP A 415 7.54 -8.27 0.05
CA ASP A 415 8.75 -8.83 -0.57
C ASP A 415 8.80 -8.60 -2.09
N GLY A 416 7.75 -8.00 -2.67
CA GLY A 416 7.64 -7.73 -4.10
C GLY A 416 7.10 -8.91 -4.91
N GLU A 417 6.49 -9.90 -4.25
CA GLU A 417 5.74 -10.98 -4.89
C GLU A 417 4.26 -10.62 -5.03
N THR A 418 3.49 -11.46 -5.74
CA THR A 418 2.03 -11.36 -5.80
C THR A 418 1.41 -12.65 -5.29
N ILE A 419 0.32 -12.54 -4.53
CA ILE A 419 -0.48 -13.68 -4.08
C ILE A 419 -1.90 -13.58 -4.61
N TYR A 420 -2.55 -14.73 -4.84
CA TYR A 420 -3.94 -14.77 -5.30
C TYR A 420 -4.86 -14.08 -4.29
N LEU A 421 -5.76 -13.23 -4.77
CA LEU A 421 -6.77 -12.56 -3.96
C LEU A 421 -8.17 -13.07 -4.27
N ARG A 422 -8.57 -13.04 -5.53
CA ARG A 422 -9.91 -13.42 -6.00
C ARG A 422 -9.94 -13.56 -7.53
N PRO A 423 -10.98 -14.17 -8.13
CA PRO A 423 -11.23 -14.07 -9.56
C PRO A 423 -11.38 -12.60 -9.99
N ARG A 424 -11.06 -12.28 -11.23
CA ARG A 424 -11.30 -10.93 -11.75
C ARG A 424 -12.81 -10.67 -11.84
N PRO A 425 -13.29 -9.48 -11.42
CA PRO A 425 -14.69 -9.11 -11.56
C PRO A 425 -15.16 -9.12 -13.02
N GLY A 426 -16.42 -9.48 -13.22
CA GLY A 426 -17.05 -9.45 -14.53
C GLY A 426 -17.35 -8.03 -15.03
N ALA A 427 -17.72 -7.90 -16.32
CA ALA A 427 -18.03 -6.61 -16.94
C ALA A 427 -19.35 -5.99 -16.43
N SER A 428 -20.32 -6.81 -16.01
CA SER A 428 -21.66 -6.38 -15.55
C SER A 428 -21.64 -5.89 -14.09
N ARG A 429 -20.78 -4.92 -13.79
CA ARG A 429 -20.52 -4.51 -12.41
C ARG A 429 -21.09 -3.14 -12.04
N MET A 430 -21.45 -2.33 -13.02
CA MET A 430 -21.95 -0.97 -12.80
C MET A 430 -23.38 -0.79 -13.28
N TYR A 431 -24.17 -0.04 -12.47
CA TYR A 431 -25.53 0.38 -12.83
C TYR A 431 -25.78 1.79 -12.28
N PRO A 432 -26.75 2.56 -12.86
CA PRO A 432 -26.98 3.95 -12.46
C PRO A 432 -27.38 4.10 -10.98
N GLU A 433 -26.84 5.13 -10.34
CA GLU A 433 -27.35 5.63 -9.06
C GLU A 433 -28.66 6.38 -9.31
N THR A 434 -29.70 6.03 -8.59
CA THR A 434 -31.05 6.57 -8.81
C THR A 434 -31.41 7.73 -7.86
N ASP A 435 -30.66 7.88 -6.76
CA ASP A 435 -30.95 8.87 -5.73
C ASP A 435 -30.23 10.20 -5.97
N ILE A 436 -29.30 10.23 -6.94
CA ILE A 436 -28.55 11.43 -7.30
C ILE A 436 -28.85 11.80 -8.76
N PRO A 437 -29.37 13.02 -9.01
CA PRO A 437 -29.61 13.48 -10.38
C PRO A 437 -28.29 13.64 -11.15
N PRO A 438 -28.35 13.63 -12.52
CA PRO A 438 -27.17 13.95 -13.32
C PRO A 438 -26.57 15.30 -12.95
N ILE A 439 -25.24 15.34 -12.85
CA ILE A 439 -24.47 16.52 -12.47
C ILE A 439 -24.09 17.28 -13.72
N ILE A 440 -24.61 18.49 -13.88
CA ILE A 440 -24.27 19.34 -15.01
C ILE A 440 -23.00 20.12 -14.70
N VAL A 441 -22.05 20.08 -15.63
CA VAL A 441 -20.81 20.88 -15.56
C VAL A 441 -21.01 22.15 -16.34
N THR A 442 -20.98 23.29 -15.66
CA THR A 442 -21.21 24.59 -16.26
C THR A 442 -19.95 25.17 -16.89
N GLU A 443 -20.11 26.09 -17.87
CA GLU A 443 -18.99 26.80 -18.48
C GLU A 443 -18.19 27.61 -17.45
N THR A 444 -18.84 28.16 -16.44
CA THR A 444 -18.18 28.92 -15.35
C THR A 444 -17.23 27.98 -14.57
N GLU A 445 -17.69 26.81 -14.19
CA GLU A 445 -16.85 25.81 -13.49
C GLU A 445 -15.65 25.38 -14.33
N LEU A 446 -15.85 25.18 -15.64
CA LEU A 446 -14.75 24.85 -16.55
C LEU A 446 -13.71 25.98 -16.62
N VAL A 447 -14.15 27.24 -16.74
CA VAL A 447 -13.25 28.41 -16.77
C VAL A 447 -12.49 28.53 -15.44
N ASP A 448 -13.16 28.33 -14.31
CA ASP A 448 -12.53 28.42 -12.99
C ASP A 448 -11.56 27.28 -12.74
N ALA A 449 -11.92 26.06 -13.09
CA ALA A 449 -11.02 24.89 -13.02
C ALA A 449 -9.77 25.09 -13.90
N GLN A 450 -9.92 25.67 -15.10
CA GLN A 450 -8.80 25.93 -15.99
C GLN A 450 -7.82 26.96 -15.41
N LYS A 451 -8.32 28.00 -14.72
CA LYS A 451 -7.47 28.99 -14.03
C LYS A 451 -6.69 28.41 -12.87
N MET A 452 -7.20 27.31 -12.30
CA MET A 452 -6.60 26.63 -11.14
C MET A 452 -5.60 25.54 -11.53
N ILE A 453 -5.32 25.32 -12.82
CA ILE A 453 -4.29 24.37 -13.26
C ILE A 453 -2.97 24.74 -12.57
N PRO A 454 -2.34 23.80 -11.85
CA PRO A 454 -1.08 24.07 -11.17
C PRO A 454 0.04 24.35 -12.18
N LYS A 455 1.07 25.05 -11.74
CA LYS A 455 2.36 25.03 -12.43
C LYS A 455 2.85 23.60 -12.55
N SER A 456 3.72 23.34 -13.52
CA SER A 456 4.34 22.03 -13.61
C SER A 456 5.12 21.72 -12.33
N TRP A 457 5.28 20.45 -12.01
CA TRP A 457 6.05 20.07 -10.83
C TRP A 457 7.54 20.45 -10.96
N GLU A 458 8.06 20.52 -12.19
CA GLU A 458 9.41 21.03 -12.47
C GLU A 458 9.52 22.52 -12.13
N GLU A 459 8.55 23.33 -12.57
CA GLU A 459 8.51 24.76 -12.23
C GLU A 459 8.38 24.96 -10.73
N THR A 460 7.55 24.17 -10.04
CA THR A 460 7.37 24.25 -8.59
C THR A 460 8.66 23.90 -7.84
N ILE A 461 9.38 22.86 -8.28
CA ILE A 461 10.69 22.51 -7.70
C ILE A 461 11.70 23.64 -7.94
N SER A 462 11.75 24.20 -9.16
CA SER A 462 12.64 25.32 -9.46
C SER A 462 12.31 26.58 -8.63
N GLU A 463 11.03 26.81 -8.34
CA GLU A 463 10.62 27.88 -7.43
C GLU A 463 11.09 27.64 -5.99
N LEU A 464 11.01 26.40 -5.49
CA LEU A 464 11.56 26.05 -4.17
C LEU A 464 13.08 26.27 -4.12
N GLU A 465 13.82 25.85 -5.17
CA GLU A 465 15.25 26.11 -5.29
C GLU A 465 15.57 27.61 -5.21
N ASN A 466 14.91 28.42 -6.03
CA ASN A 466 15.21 29.84 -6.15
C ASN A 466 14.70 30.67 -4.95
N THR A 467 13.53 30.35 -4.40
CA THR A 467 12.91 31.12 -3.31
C THR A 467 13.61 30.89 -1.99
N TYR A 468 14.06 29.66 -1.74
CA TYR A 468 14.61 29.24 -0.44
C TYR A 468 16.10 28.92 -0.51
N ASP A 469 16.77 29.16 -1.63
CA ASP A 469 18.19 28.83 -1.86
C ASP A 469 18.53 27.37 -1.50
N LEU A 470 17.66 26.45 -1.91
CA LEU A 470 17.83 25.02 -1.70
C LEU A 470 18.72 24.43 -2.80
N ASN A 471 19.54 23.43 -2.45
CA ASN A 471 20.16 22.62 -3.49
C ASN A 471 19.08 21.77 -4.23
N PRO A 472 19.31 21.40 -5.52
CA PRO A 472 18.30 20.72 -6.35
C PRO A 472 17.77 19.42 -5.72
N GLN A 473 18.63 18.63 -5.08
CA GLN A 473 18.23 17.39 -4.43
C GLN A 473 17.28 17.63 -3.25
N LEU A 474 17.57 18.66 -2.46
CA LEU A 474 16.77 18.98 -1.28
C LEU A 474 15.43 19.59 -1.68
N ALA A 475 15.38 20.41 -2.74
CA ALA A 475 14.13 20.96 -3.30
C ALA A 475 13.19 19.83 -3.77
N VAL A 476 13.72 18.83 -4.48
CA VAL A 476 12.97 17.63 -4.87
C VAL A 476 12.47 16.87 -3.64
N GLN A 477 13.31 16.69 -2.62
CA GLN A 477 12.91 16.01 -1.39
C GLN A 477 11.79 16.76 -0.65
N VAL A 478 11.86 18.07 -0.54
CA VAL A 478 10.81 18.91 0.06
C VAL A 478 9.51 18.76 -0.73
N PHE A 479 9.55 18.89 -2.05
CA PHE A 479 8.38 18.75 -2.91
C PHE A 479 7.71 17.37 -2.78
N ASP A 480 8.51 16.30 -2.79
CA ASP A 480 8.03 14.92 -2.71
C ASP A 480 7.63 14.52 -1.27
N SER A 481 8.00 15.29 -0.24
CA SER A 481 7.71 14.96 1.17
C SER A 481 6.25 15.24 1.56
N ASN A 482 5.84 14.66 2.68
CA ASN A 482 4.56 14.97 3.31
C ASN A 482 4.57 16.32 4.03
N TYR A 483 5.73 16.96 4.14
CA TYR A 483 5.97 18.18 4.92
C TYR A 483 6.16 19.43 4.07
N SER A 484 5.88 19.37 2.75
CA SER A 484 6.08 20.52 1.84
C SER A 484 5.35 21.80 2.29
N ASP A 485 4.09 21.67 2.71
CA ASP A 485 3.29 22.82 3.17
C ASP A 485 3.80 23.35 4.53
N LEU A 486 4.20 22.42 5.43
CA LEU A 486 4.84 22.79 6.70
C LEU A 486 6.18 23.49 6.50
N PHE A 487 6.96 23.03 5.53
CA PHE A 487 8.23 23.66 5.17
C PHE A 487 7.99 25.13 4.75
N GLU A 488 7.03 25.39 3.86
CA GLU A 488 6.68 26.73 3.42
C GLU A 488 6.23 27.62 4.61
N ILE A 489 5.42 27.08 5.53
CA ILE A 489 4.95 27.79 6.73
C ILE A 489 6.12 28.14 7.64
N ILE A 490 6.99 27.17 7.95
CA ILE A 490 8.14 27.35 8.86
C ILE A 490 9.13 28.36 8.27
N CYS A 491 9.39 28.29 6.97
CA CYS A 491 10.32 29.19 6.28
C CYS A 491 9.82 30.62 6.10
N GLN A 492 8.58 30.96 6.49
CA GLN A 492 8.15 32.35 6.63
C GLN A 492 8.94 33.08 7.74
N ASP A 493 9.45 32.34 8.71
CA ASP A 493 10.34 32.87 9.74
C ASP A 493 11.77 32.97 9.21
N LYS A 494 12.24 34.20 9.03
CA LYS A 494 13.58 34.50 8.49
C LYS A 494 14.74 34.17 9.43
N ASN A 495 14.46 33.85 10.69
CA ASN A 495 15.49 33.43 11.65
C ASN A 495 15.94 31.99 11.43
N LEU A 496 15.15 31.21 10.67
CA LEU A 496 15.44 29.80 10.40
C LEU A 496 16.06 29.64 8.99
N SER A 497 17.13 28.87 8.91
CA SER A 497 17.73 28.50 7.62
C SER A 497 16.85 27.50 6.88
N PRO A 498 16.36 27.79 5.65
CA PRO A 498 15.53 26.85 4.88
C PRO A 498 16.21 25.51 4.64
N ASN A 499 17.52 25.49 4.38
CA ASN A 499 18.29 24.24 4.22
C ASN A 499 18.27 23.38 5.49
N PHE A 500 18.33 24.00 6.66
CA PHE A 500 18.21 23.29 7.94
C PHE A 500 16.80 22.73 8.13
N VAL A 501 15.76 23.54 7.92
CA VAL A 501 14.36 23.12 8.02
C VAL A 501 14.08 21.94 7.08
N ALA A 502 14.48 22.05 5.80
CA ALA A 502 14.34 20.99 4.83
C ALA A 502 15.06 19.70 5.23
N SER A 503 16.31 19.81 5.73
CA SER A 503 17.09 18.65 6.22
C SER A 503 16.40 17.95 7.40
N VAL A 504 15.84 18.70 8.33
CA VAL A 504 15.10 18.12 9.46
C VAL A 504 13.86 17.41 8.99
N LEU A 505 13.01 18.06 8.19
CA LEU A 505 11.74 17.49 7.74
C LEU A 505 11.92 16.28 6.81
N CYS A 506 12.90 16.33 5.90
CA CYS A 506 13.09 15.29 4.89
C CYS A 506 14.08 14.19 5.30
N SER A 507 15.13 14.53 6.07
CA SER A 507 16.21 13.59 6.39
C SER A 507 16.16 13.09 7.83
N THR A 508 16.03 14.01 8.81
CA THR A 508 16.04 13.61 10.23
C THR A 508 14.84 12.74 10.56
N ILE A 509 13.62 13.14 10.18
CA ILE A 509 12.39 12.34 10.42
C ILE A 509 12.51 10.98 9.75
N THR A 510 12.94 10.92 8.47
CA THR A 510 13.13 9.65 7.74
C THR A 510 14.18 8.76 8.42
N ASN A 511 15.25 9.32 8.98
CA ASN A 511 16.25 8.54 9.70
C ASN A 511 15.68 7.96 11.01
N LEU A 512 14.85 8.71 11.72
CA LEU A 512 14.15 8.23 12.91
C LEU A 512 13.16 7.10 12.57
N GLU A 513 12.43 7.19 11.44
CA GLU A 513 11.59 6.11 10.94
C GLU A 513 12.39 4.84 10.63
N ARG A 514 13.56 4.96 10.01
CA ARG A 514 14.47 3.83 9.75
C ARG A 514 14.98 3.17 11.02
N GLN A 515 15.04 3.89 12.13
CA GLN A 515 15.35 3.36 13.46
C GLN A 515 14.15 2.66 14.13
N GLY A 516 12.99 2.60 13.45
CA GLY A 516 11.78 1.93 13.92
C GLY A 516 10.84 2.82 14.74
N LEU A 517 11.01 4.14 14.71
CA LEU A 517 10.15 5.10 15.39
C LEU A 517 8.93 5.45 14.50
N ASP A 518 7.77 5.69 15.12
CA ASP A 518 6.52 5.95 14.40
C ASP A 518 6.30 7.46 14.16
N SER A 519 6.49 7.90 12.92
CA SER A 519 6.24 9.30 12.52
C SER A 519 4.77 9.73 12.59
N LYS A 520 3.82 8.82 12.66
CA LYS A 520 2.39 9.15 12.84
C LYS A 520 2.10 9.83 14.17
N LEU A 521 2.94 9.59 15.17
CA LEU A 521 2.84 10.23 16.48
C LEU A 521 3.31 11.69 16.46
N LEU A 522 4.08 12.09 15.44
CA LEU A 522 4.63 13.45 15.30
C LEU A 522 3.64 14.33 14.53
N LYS A 523 2.74 15.00 15.25
CA LYS A 523 1.72 15.88 14.67
C LYS A 523 2.35 17.16 14.10
N SER A 524 1.73 17.74 13.07
CA SER A 524 2.16 19.01 12.47
C SER A 524 2.26 20.16 13.48
N SER A 525 1.35 20.21 14.46
CA SER A 525 1.39 21.18 15.56
C SER A 525 2.67 21.10 16.39
N GLU A 526 3.14 19.87 16.67
CA GLU A 526 4.37 19.64 17.44
C GLU A 526 5.63 20.02 16.63
N ILE A 527 5.61 19.75 15.32
CA ILE A 527 6.67 20.18 14.42
C ILE A 527 6.78 21.71 14.42
N LEU A 528 5.66 22.42 14.18
CA LEU A 528 5.60 23.88 14.19
C LEU A 528 6.06 24.45 15.53
N ARG A 529 5.64 23.86 16.66
CA ARG A 529 6.03 24.29 17.99
C ARG A 529 7.53 24.15 18.22
N ALA A 530 8.14 23.03 17.81
CA ALA A 530 9.58 22.82 17.95
C ALA A 530 10.39 23.86 17.16
N PHE A 531 9.99 24.17 15.93
CA PHE A 531 10.66 25.20 15.14
C PHE A 531 10.43 26.63 15.69
N ASN A 532 9.26 26.93 16.25
CA ASN A 532 9.01 28.20 16.94
C ASN A 532 9.92 28.38 18.17
N LEU A 533 10.07 27.35 18.99
CA LEU A 533 10.99 27.36 20.13
C LEU A 533 12.46 27.55 19.69
N LEU A 534 12.84 26.93 18.58
CA LEU A 534 14.17 27.14 18.00
C LEU A 534 14.35 28.57 17.50
N SER A 535 13.39 29.12 16.78
CA SER A 535 13.44 30.49 16.27
C SER A 535 13.54 31.53 17.39
N ASN A 536 12.81 31.31 18.49
CA ASN A 536 12.86 32.14 19.67
C ASN A 536 14.19 31.99 20.46
N GLY A 537 15.02 31.00 20.09
CA GLY A 537 16.27 30.71 20.79
C GLY A 537 16.10 30.01 22.13
N GLU A 538 14.92 29.42 22.39
CA GLU A 538 14.63 28.68 23.64
C GLU A 538 15.26 27.29 23.66
N ILE A 539 15.48 26.70 22.46
CA ILE A 539 16.16 25.40 22.29
C ILE A 539 17.30 25.50 21.26
N ALA A 540 18.25 24.59 21.31
CA ALA A 540 19.30 24.46 20.31
C ALA A 540 18.83 23.60 19.09
N LYS A 541 19.52 23.70 17.94
CA LYS A 541 19.19 22.94 16.71
C LYS A 541 19.19 21.43 16.94
N GLU A 542 20.14 20.94 17.71
CA GLU A 542 20.32 19.55 18.06
C GLU A 542 19.18 18.99 18.92
N SER A 543 18.44 19.85 19.59
CA SER A 543 17.30 19.48 20.45
C SER A 543 16.13 18.97 19.64
N ILE A 544 15.97 19.41 18.38
CA ILE A 544 14.84 19.01 17.52
C ILE A 544 14.82 17.50 17.31
N GLU A 545 15.97 16.88 17.00
CA GLU A 545 16.08 15.44 16.83
C GLU A 545 15.69 14.68 18.11
N ILE A 546 16.11 15.19 19.27
CA ILE A 546 15.77 14.61 20.57
C ILE A 546 14.26 14.71 20.84
N ILE A 547 13.66 15.86 20.56
CA ILE A 547 12.22 16.10 20.73
C ILE A 547 11.44 15.14 19.84
N PHE A 548 11.75 15.09 18.54
CA PHE A 548 11.07 14.24 17.60
C PHE A 548 11.21 12.75 17.92
N SER A 549 12.41 12.31 18.29
CA SER A 549 12.65 10.92 18.72
C SER A 549 11.82 10.54 19.94
N ASN A 550 11.67 11.42 20.93
CA ASN A 550 10.85 11.14 22.11
C ASN A 550 9.34 11.04 21.76
N ILE A 551 8.81 11.95 20.95
CA ILE A 551 7.42 11.90 20.49
C ILE A 551 7.17 10.64 19.67
N MET A 552 8.01 10.37 18.66
CA MET A 552 7.89 9.23 17.76
C MET A 552 8.08 7.88 18.47
N SER A 553 8.71 7.84 19.64
CA SER A 553 8.83 6.64 20.48
C SER A 553 7.58 6.38 21.34
N GLY A 554 6.60 7.29 21.36
CA GLY A 554 5.41 7.21 22.21
C GLY A 554 5.64 7.39 23.71
N LYS A 555 6.85 7.81 24.12
CA LYS A 555 7.17 8.01 25.54
C LYS A 555 6.45 9.20 26.15
N THR A 556 6.24 10.25 25.37
CA THR A 556 5.48 11.44 25.74
C THR A 556 5.00 12.16 24.50
N HIS A 557 3.85 12.83 24.61
CA HIS A 557 3.25 13.62 23.53
C HIS A 557 3.39 15.14 23.76
N SER A 558 4.07 15.57 24.84
CA SER A 558 4.23 16.98 25.19
C SER A 558 5.69 17.44 25.04
N ILE A 559 5.90 18.42 24.17
CA ILE A 559 7.22 19.07 24.03
C ILE A 559 7.68 19.69 25.36
N ASP A 560 6.78 20.29 26.13
CA ASP A 560 7.12 20.93 27.41
C ASP A 560 7.65 19.93 28.43
N GLU A 561 7.08 18.71 28.45
CA GLU A 561 7.59 17.64 29.29
C GLU A 561 8.97 17.15 28.82
N ILE A 562 9.18 17.05 27.50
CA ILE A 562 10.46 16.64 26.94
C ILE A 562 11.54 17.65 27.29
N ILE A 563 11.27 18.95 27.11
CA ILE A 563 12.21 20.04 27.44
C ILE A 563 12.60 19.98 28.93
N LYS A 564 11.59 19.80 29.79
CA LYS A 564 11.79 19.73 31.24
C LYS A 564 12.56 18.49 31.67
N ASN A 565 12.21 17.32 31.15
CA ASN A 565 12.79 16.04 31.55
C ASN A 565 14.19 15.81 30.98
N ALA A 566 14.45 16.29 29.76
CA ALA A 566 15.74 16.15 29.10
C ALA A 566 16.71 17.31 29.41
N SER A 567 16.32 18.28 30.27
CA SER A 567 17.09 19.48 30.54
C SER A 567 17.58 20.19 29.28
N ILE A 568 16.67 20.32 28.28
CA ILE A 568 16.95 20.86 26.93
C ILE A 568 16.95 22.41 26.95
N SER A 569 16.93 23.06 28.10
CA SER A 569 17.04 24.52 28.15
C SER A 569 18.40 24.98 27.63
N LYS A 570 18.39 26.01 26.79
CA LYS A 570 19.62 26.62 26.28
C LYS A 570 20.42 27.13 27.46
N MET A 571 21.67 26.67 27.59
CA MET A 571 22.63 27.24 28.51
C MET A 571 22.88 28.71 28.18
N ASP A 572 22.94 29.58 29.16
CA ASP A 572 23.40 30.92 28.91
C ASP A 572 24.90 30.93 28.55
N LEU A 573 25.38 32.02 27.94
CA LEU A 573 26.77 32.11 27.50
C LEU A 573 27.77 32.00 28.67
N ILE A 574 27.41 32.48 29.83
CA ILE A 574 28.28 32.47 31.03
C ILE A 574 28.42 31.04 31.56
N GLU A 575 27.31 30.33 31.66
CA GLU A 575 27.29 28.92 32.07
C GLU A 575 28.04 28.04 31.06
N LEU A 576 27.84 28.30 29.75
CA LEU A 576 28.52 27.58 28.68
C LEU A 576 30.02 27.79 28.70
N GLU A 577 30.47 29.04 28.87
CA GLU A 577 31.90 29.38 29.02
C GLU A 577 32.54 28.70 30.24
N SER A 578 31.82 28.65 31.37
CA SER A 578 32.31 27.99 32.58
C SER A 578 32.49 26.47 32.38
N VAL A 579 31.48 25.82 31.78
CA VAL A 579 31.54 24.36 31.51
C VAL A 579 32.63 24.01 30.50
N LEU A 580 32.86 24.88 29.50
CA LEU A 580 33.95 24.69 28.54
C LEU A 580 35.33 24.95 29.15
N ASP A 581 35.47 25.87 30.12
CA ASP A 581 36.70 26.04 30.88
C ASP A 581 37.04 24.80 31.69
N ASP A 582 36.07 24.25 32.43
CA ASP A 582 36.24 23.02 33.20
C ASP A 582 36.62 21.83 32.29
N LEU A 583 36.00 21.75 31.08
CA LEU A 583 36.31 20.71 30.11
C LEU A 583 37.74 20.84 29.56
N ILE A 584 38.19 22.06 29.25
CA ILE A 584 39.54 22.35 28.77
C ILE A 584 40.56 22.01 29.89
N GLU A 585 40.28 22.39 31.12
CA GLU A 585 41.17 22.10 32.27
C GLU A 585 41.26 20.59 32.53
N ALA A 586 40.15 19.88 32.50
CA ALA A 586 40.15 18.42 32.66
C ALA A 586 40.93 17.68 31.55
N ASN A 587 41.11 18.31 30.37
CA ASN A 587 41.80 17.74 29.20
C ASN A 587 43.04 18.56 28.80
N ILE A 588 43.64 19.28 29.71
CA ILE A 588 44.76 20.22 29.44
C ILE A 588 45.95 19.54 28.75
N ASN A 589 46.19 18.26 29.04
CA ASN A 589 47.27 17.49 28.41
C ASN A 589 47.04 17.35 26.89
N ILE A 590 45.80 17.16 26.45
CA ILE A 590 45.44 17.09 25.01
C ILE A 590 45.69 18.45 24.36
N VAL A 591 45.40 19.54 25.07
CA VAL A 591 45.62 20.90 24.56
C VAL A 591 47.10 21.18 24.37
N HIS A 592 47.94 20.81 25.36
CA HIS A 592 49.40 21.00 25.28
C HIS A 592 50.05 20.11 24.19
N GLU A 593 49.62 18.86 24.06
CA GLU A 593 50.17 17.93 23.08
C GLU A 593 49.76 18.26 21.65
N GLN A 594 48.47 18.58 21.40
CA GLN A 594 47.90 18.72 20.05
C GLN A 594 47.70 20.19 19.63
N ARG A 595 47.87 21.14 20.53
CA ARG A 595 47.65 22.58 20.31
C ARG A 595 46.28 22.84 19.64
N GLU A 596 46.22 23.60 18.55
CA GLU A 596 44.97 23.88 17.84
C GLU A 596 44.24 22.62 17.30
N ARG A 597 44.94 21.51 17.11
CA ARG A 597 44.31 20.24 16.70
C ARG A 597 43.50 19.59 17.81
N SER A 598 43.63 20.04 19.06
CA SER A 598 42.83 19.59 20.21
C SER A 598 41.37 20.00 20.12
N ILE A 599 41.01 20.99 19.28
CA ILE A 599 39.63 21.47 19.08
C ILE A 599 38.71 20.33 18.67
N GLY A 600 39.09 19.49 17.70
CA GLY A 600 38.28 18.37 17.24
C GLY A 600 37.95 17.34 18.33
N PRO A 601 38.93 16.75 19.02
CA PRO A 601 38.70 15.86 20.16
C PRO A 601 37.87 16.50 21.27
N LEU A 602 38.17 17.74 21.67
CA LEU A 602 37.43 18.46 22.70
C LEU A 602 35.99 18.78 22.28
N MET A 603 35.77 19.13 21.02
CA MET A 603 34.43 19.29 20.47
C MET A 603 33.61 17.98 20.56
N GLY A 604 34.25 16.83 20.31
CA GLY A 604 33.62 15.51 20.47
C GLY A 604 33.20 15.23 21.93
N ILE A 605 33.99 15.63 22.90
CA ILE A 605 33.66 15.48 24.33
C ILE A 605 32.58 16.49 24.74
N ALA A 606 32.69 17.74 24.30
CA ALA A 606 31.73 18.80 24.57
C ALA A 606 30.33 18.42 24.03
N MET A 607 30.27 17.90 22.81
CA MET A 607 29.01 17.47 22.20
C MET A 607 28.36 16.28 22.90
N LYS A 608 29.10 15.41 23.59
CA LYS A 608 28.50 14.34 24.39
C LYS A 608 27.79 14.86 25.65
N THR A 609 28.30 15.91 26.27
CA THR A 609 27.78 16.48 27.53
C THR A 609 26.77 17.60 27.31
N MET A 610 26.91 18.34 26.21
CA MET A 610 26.12 19.56 25.92
C MET A 610 25.20 19.45 24.71
N ARG A 611 25.04 18.24 24.14
CA ARG A 611 24.14 18.02 23.00
C ARG A 611 22.70 18.44 23.36
N GLY A 612 22.15 19.36 22.60
CA GLY A 612 20.80 19.91 22.82
C GLY A 612 20.74 21.07 23.83
N LYS A 613 21.87 21.48 24.47
CA LYS A 613 21.94 22.61 25.43
C LYS A 613 22.62 23.85 24.86
N ALA A 614 23.45 23.71 23.83
CA ALA A 614 24.13 24.82 23.17
C ALA A 614 24.35 24.49 21.69
N ASP A 615 24.39 25.53 20.84
CA ASP A 615 24.68 25.41 19.41
C ASP A 615 26.15 24.98 19.20
N GLY A 616 26.38 23.94 18.41
CA GLY A 616 27.72 23.41 18.14
C GLY A 616 28.67 24.42 17.52
N GLN A 617 28.19 25.40 16.75
CA GLN A 617 29.02 26.48 16.20
C GLN A 617 29.50 27.43 17.31
N ILE A 618 28.64 27.75 18.29
CA ILE A 618 28.98 28.59 19.44
C ILE A 618 30.00 27.86 20.32
N ILE A 619 29.77 26.56 20.57
CA ILE A 619 30.73 25.73 21.33
C ILE A 619 32.09 25.73 20.65
N ASN A 620 32.14 25.54 19.33
CA ASN A 620 33.40 25.54 18.56
C ASN A 620 34.13 26.89 18.66
N GLN A 621 33.41 28.00 18.47
CA GLN A 621 33.99 29.35 18.57
C GLN A 621 34.57 29.65 19.95
N ILE A 622 33.86 29.24 21.01
CA ILE A 622 34.34 29.44 22.37
C ILE A 622 35.56 28.54 22.64
N LEU A 623 35.54 27.28 22.20
CA LEU A 623 36.68 26.37 22.31
C LEU A 623 37.92 26.91 21.58
N GLU A 624 37.75 27.37 20.33
CA GLU A 624 38.84 27.97 19.57
C GLU A 624 39.45 29.18 20.28
N LYS A 625 38.60 30.09 20.77
CA LYS A 625 39.05 31.28 21.51
C LYS A 625 39.80 30.91 22.77
N LYS A 626 39.20 30.05 23.63
CA LYS A 626 39.80 29.69 24.94
C LYS A 626 41.06 28.82 24.82
N ILE A 627 41.15 27.94 23.81
CA ILE A 627 42.35 27.15 23.54
C ILE A 627 43.50 28.06 23.07
N ARG A 628 43.24 29.07 22.24
CA ARG A 628 44.26 30.05 21.84
C ARG A 628 44.74 30.85 23.04
N GLU A 629 43.83 31.36 23.89
CA GLU A 629 44.17 32.10 25.12
C GLU A 629 45.01 31.26 26.11
N LYS A 630 44.90 29.90 26.08
CA LYS A 630 45.72 29.02 26.94
C LYS A 630 47.05 28.58 26.31
N LEU A 631 47.22 28.77 24.99
CA LEU A 631 48.45 28.44 24.26
C LEU A 631 49.38 29.63 24.08
N ASP A 632 48.88 30.87 24.23
CA ASP A 632 49.63 32.11 24.32
C ASP A 632 50.15 32.31 25.77
#